data_4ac30123438f021ff18aee93c285890c
#
_entry.id   4ac30123438f021ff18aee93c285890c
#
_cell.length_a   1.000
_cell.length_b   1.000
_cell.length_c   1.000
_cell.angle_alpha   90.00
_cell.angle_beta   90.00
_cell.angle_gamma   90.00
#
_symmetry.space_group_name_H-M   'P 1'
#
loop_
_entity.id
_entity.type
_entity.pdbx_description
1 polymer ?
#
loop_
_entity_poly.entity_id
_entity_poly.type
_entity_poly.pdbx_seq_one_letter_code
_entity_poly.pdbx_strand_id
1 'polypeptide(L)'
;MLELNFSPFPEIKTERLLLRKMTDADAPELLFLRSDEKVMQFIGREKTKSIEEATAFIQKINAAVDANETIMWAIALNEVPGTMIGTICFWNILKDHYRAEIGYILHPDFWGKGMMQEAVRAAVDFGFNEMKLHSIAGHINPQNVASGIVLEKCGFVREAYFKEDFFFWGRFSDTAVYYLLTK
;
A
#
# COMPACT_ATOMS: atom_id res chain seq x y z
N MET A 1 16.02 -3.30 17.40
CA MET A 1 14.81 -3.94 16.83
C MET A 1 13.64 -3.00 16.97
N LEU A 2 12.81 -2.85 15.94
CA LEU A 2 11.58 -2.03 16.01
C LEU A 2 10.59 -2.63 17.02
N GLU A 3 10.06 -1.79 17.90
CA GLU A 3 8.93 -2.12 18.75
C GLU A 3 7.68 -1.47 18.15
N LEU A 4 6.83 -2.29 17.53
CA LEU A 4 5.62 -1.82 16.86
C LEU A 4 4.40 -2.08 17.72
N ASN A 5 3.52 -1.10 17.79
CA ASN A 5 2.21 -1.24 18.40
C ASN A 5 1.16 -0.50 17.56
N PHE A 6 0.23 -1.24 16.96
CA PHE A 6 -0.86 -0.69 16.18
C PHE A 6 -2.21 -0.70 16.92
N SER A 7 -2.17 -0.79 18.26
CA SER A 7 -3.37 -0.73 19.10
C SER A 7 -3.29 0.47 20.07
N PRO A 8 -4.26 1.43 20.01
CA PRO A 8 -5.37 1.48 19.05
C PRO A 8 -4.89 1.67 17.61
N PHE A 9 -5.73 1.22 16.63
CA PHE A 9 -5.36 1.36 15.22
C PHE A 9 -5.11 2.82 14.86
N PRO A 10 -3.93 3.15 14.28
CA PRO A 10 -3.58 4.54 13.98
C PRO A 10 -4.31 5.02 12.71
N GLU A 11 -5.36 5.79 12.88
CA GLU A 11 -5.99 6.50 11.78
C GLU A 11 -5.20 7.76 11.44
N ILE A 12 -5.09 8.08 10.15
CA ILE A 12 -4.39 9.25 9.66
C ILE A 12 -5.34 10.10 8.84
N LYS A 13 -5.55 11.34 9.26
CA LYS A 13 -6.36 12.31 8.51
C LYS A 13 -5.44 13.29 7.79
N THR A 14 -5.69 13.47 6.51
CA THR A 14 -5.00 14.44 5.65
C THR A 14 -5.97 15.55 5.21
N GLU A 15 -5.58 16.38 4.25
CA GLU A 15 -6.44 17.43 3.72
C GLU A 15 -7.73 16.86 3.09
N ARG A 16 -7.61 15.79 2.30
CA ARG A 16 -8.73 15.20 1.55
C ARG A 16 -9.07 13.77 1.96
N LEU A 17 -8.15 13.07 2.63
CA LEU A 17 -8.22 11.64 2.86
C LEU A 17 -8.30 11.29 4.34
N LEU A 18 -8.99 10.19 4.60
CA LEU A 18 -8.92 9.43 5.85
C LEU A 18 -8.31 8.06 5.57
N LEU A 19 -7.18 7.77 6.18
CA LEU A 19 -6.58 6.45 6.21
C LEU A 19 -7.08 5.75 7.49
N ARG A 20 -7.93 4.74 7.34
CA ARG A 20 -8.64 4.09 8.45
C ARG A 20 -8.48 2.56 8.45
N LYS A 21 -8.85 1.91 9.54
CA LYS A 21 -8.93 0.45 9.59
C LYS A 21 -9.95 -0.06 8.55
N MET A 22 -9.60 -1.14 7.85
CA MET A 22 -10.57 -1.85 7.00
C MET A 22 -11.61 -2.57 7.85
N THR A 23 -12.82 -2.61 7.34
CA THR A 23 -13.95 -3.35 7.93
C THR A 23 -14.55 -4.30 6.90
N ASP A 24 -15.34 -5.27 7.33
CA ASP A 24 -16.03 -6.20 6.41
C ASP A 24 -16.96 -5.47 5.43
N ALA A 25 -17.43 -4.27 5.79
CA ALA A 25 -18.22 -3.41 4.89
C ALA A 25 -17.44 -2.92 3.66
N ASP A 26 -16.09 -2.94 3.69
CA ASP A 26 -15.22 -2.57 2.57
C ASP A 26 -15.04 -3.71 1.54
N ALA A 27 -15.62 -4.89 1.77
CA ALA A 27 -15.43 -6.05 0.91
C ALA A 27 -15.84 -5.83 -0.56
N PRO A 28 -16.95 -5.12 -0.88
CA PRO A 28 -17.31 -4.82 -2.27
C PRO A 28 -16.26 -3.99 -2.99
N GLU A 29 -15.78 -2.90 -2.38
CA GLU A 29 -14.77 -2.02 -2.95
C GLU A 29 -13.43 -2.74 -3.07
N LEU A 30 -13.07 -3.56 -2.08
CA LEU A 30 -11.86 -4.37 -2.12
C LEU A 30 -11.91 -5.41 -3.22
N LEU A 31 -13.07 -6.08 -3.41
CA LEU A 31 -13.28 -7.00 -4.52
C LEU A 31 -13.05 -6.29 -5.86
N PHE A 32 -13.65 -5.11 -6.07
CA PHE A 32 -13.42 -4.32 -7.27
C PHE A 32 -11.92 -4.04 -7.46
N LEU A 33 -11.26 -3.45 -6.46
CA LEU A 33 -9.85 -3.08 -6.53
C LEU A 33 -8.92 -4.28 -6.82
N ARG A 34 -9.27 -5.47 -6.33
CA ARG A 34 -8.47 -6.68 -6.48
C ARG A 34 -8.91 -7.61 -7.62
N SER A 35 -9.88 -7.20 -8.41
CA SER A 35 -10.36 -7.96 -9.59
C SER A 35 -10.29 -7.15 -10.88
N ASP A 36 -10.35 -5.81 -10.81
CA ASP A 36 -10.30 -4.94 -11.99
C ASP A 36 -8.96 -5.08 -12.74
N GLU A 37 -9.03 -5.23 -14.05
CA GLU A 37 -7.85 -5.48 -14.89
C GLU A 37 -6.88 -4.31 -14.91
N LYS A 38 -7.38 -3.08 -14.92
CA LYS A 38 -6.53 -1.87 -14.95
C LYS A 38 -5.79 -1.68 -13.65
N VAL A 39 -6.45 -1.98 -12.51
CA VAL A 39 -5.83 -1.89 -11.19
C VAL A 39 -4.79 -2.99 -11.01
N MET A 40 -5.12 -4.22 -11.41
CA MET A 40 -4.30 -5.40 -11.14
C MET A 40 -3.20 -5.66 -12.18
N GLN A 41 -3.17 -4.94 -13.30
CA GLN A 41 -2.26 -5.22 -14.43
C GLN A 41 -0.77 -5.27 -14.08
N PHE A 42 -0.35 -4.54 -13.05
CA PHE A 42 1.04 -4.49 -12.57
C PHE A 42 1.23 -5.13 -11.20
N ILE A 43 0.17 -5.71 -10.65
CA ILE A 43 0.20 -6.35 -9.33
C ILE A 43 0.31 -7.85 -9.53
N GLY A 44 1.48 -8.41 -9.24
CA GLY A 44 1.77 -9.82 -9.39
C GLY A 44 1.09 -10.69 -8.33
N ARG A 45 -0.23 -10.68 -8.28
CA ARG A 45 -1.04 -11.46 -7.33
C ARG A 45 -2.32 -11.94 -8.01
N GLU A 46 -2.84 -13.06 -7.55
CA GLU A 46 -4.14 -13.57 -7.99
C GLU A 46 -5.26 -12.56 -7.71
N LYS A 47 -6.19 -12.47 -8.67
CA LYS A 47 -7.39 -11.66 -8.53
C LYS A 47 -8.32 -12.26 -7.48
N THR A 48 -8.92 -11.41 -6.67
CA THR A 48 -10.02 -11.79 -5.76
C THR A 48 -11.27 -12.07 -6.58
N LYS A 49 -11.98 -13.17 -6.28
CA LYS A 49 -13.05 -13.70 -7.12
C LYS A 49 -14.45 -13.52 -6.53
N SER A 50 -14.53 -13.26 -5.23
CA SER A 50 -15.83 -13.11 -4.54
C SER A 50 -15.75 -12.18 -3.34
N ILE A 51 -16.93 -11.79 -2.84
CA ILE A 51 -17.05 -10.98 -1.60
C ILE A 51 -16.50 -11.75 -0.41
N GLU A 52 -16.70 -13.06 -0.35
CA GLU A 52 -16.21 -13.92 0.73
C GLU A 52 -14.67 -13.93 0.77
N GLU A 53 -14.03 -14.00 -0.41
CA GLU A 53 -12.56 -13.91 -0.52
C GLU A 53 -12.06 -12.52 -0.11
N ALA A 54 -12.77 -11.46 -0.47
CA ALA A 54 -12.44 -10.09 -0.06
C ALA A 54 -12.57 -9.92 1.44
N THR A 55 -13.67 -10.42 2.03
CA THR A 55 -13.89 -10.40 3.49
C THR A 55 -12.81 -11.19 4.21
N ALA A 56 -12.50 -12.40 3.74
CA ALA A 56 -11.44 -13.23 4.33
C ALA A 56 -10.06 -12.53 4.26
N PHE A 57 -9.79 -11.80 3.17
CA PHE A 57 -8.58 -11.00 3.05
C PHE A 57 -8.54 -9.87 4.10
N ILE A 58 -9.65 -9.12 4.28
CA ILE A 58 -9.75 -8.05 5.28
C ILE A 58 -9.48 -8.62 6.68
N GLN A 59 -10.11 -9.74 7.03
CA GLN A 59 -9.94 -10.38 8.35
C GLN A 59 -8.51 -10.86 8.56
N LYS A 60 -7.90 -11.46 7.54
CA LYS A 60 -6.49 -11.87 7.58
C LYS A 60 -5.55 -10.69 7.81
N ILE A 61 -5.77 -9.58 7.09
CA ILE A 61 -4.95 -8.36 7.25
C ILE A 61 -5.14 -7.76 8.63
N ASN A 62 -6.39 -7.64 9.11
CA ASN A 62 -6.65 -7.12 10.44
C ASN A 62 -5.99 -7.97 11.55
N ALA A 63 -6.01 -9.29 11.42
CA ALA A 63 -5.30 -10.18 12.34
C ALA A 63 -3.77 -9.95 12.32
N ALA A 64 -3.17 -9.75 11.14
CA ALA A 64 -1.74 -9.45 11.02
C ALA A 64 -1.40 -8.03 11.55
N VAL A 65 -2.31 -7.07 11.43
CA VAL A 65 -2.19 -5.75 12.07
C VAL A 65 -2.21 -5.87 13.59
N ASP A 66 -3.16 -6.62 14.14
CA ASP A 66 -3.28 -6.84 15.58
C ASP A 66 -2.05 -7.60 16.14
N ALA A 67 -1.37 -8.41 15.31
CA ALA A 67 -0.10 -9.06 15.61
C ALA A 67 1.14 -8.16 15.39
N ASN A 68 0.98 -6.91 14.93
CA ASN A 68 2.07 -5.99 14.59
C ASN A 68 3.06 -6.53 13.54
N GLU A 69 2.56 -7.28 12.56
CA GLU A 69 3.32 -7.85 11.44
C GLU A 69 3.24 -7.00 10.17
N THR A 70 2.15 -6.27 10.01
CA THR A 70 1.87 -5.37 8.88
C THR A 70 0.95 -4.25 9.36
N ILE A 71 0.86 -3.18 8.59
CA ILE A 71 -0.23 -2.22 8.74
C ILE A 71 -0.80 -1.88 7.38
N MET A 72 -2.12 -1.93 7.24
CA MET A 72 -2.83 -1.57 6.00
C MET A 72 -4.03 -0.72 6.33
N TRP A 73 -4.11 0.42 5.64
CA TRP A 73 -5.23 1.34 5.73
C TRP A 73 -6.13 1.21 4.50
N ALA A 74 -7.43 1.29 4.73
CA ALA A 74 -8.37 1.74 3.72
C ALA A 74 -8.17 3.24 3.51
N ILE A 75 -8.10 3.67 2.26
CA ILE A 75 -8.12 5.09 1.89
C ILE A 75 -9.57 5.47 1.59
N ALA A 76 -10.08 6.49 2.27
CA ALA A 76 -11.40 7.06 2.03
C ALA A 76 -11.29 8.58 1.87
N LEU A 77 -12.32 9.22 1.27
CA LEU A 77 -12.44 10.66 1.30
C LEU A 77 -12.94 11.13 2.66
N ASN A 78 -12.46 12.26 3.16
CA ASN A 78 -12.96 12.86 4.39
C ASN A 78 -14.48 13.11 4.36
N GLU A 79 -15.02 13.43 3.18
CA GLU A 79 -16.45 13.70 2.97
C GLU A 79 -17.30 12.42 2.95
N VAL A 80 -16.70 11.27 2.60
CA VAL A 80 -17.37 9.97 2.51
C VAL A 80 -16.51 8.90 3.18
N PRO A 81 -16.30 8.98 4.51
CA PRO A 81 -15.34 8.13 5.21
C PRO A 81 -15.71 6.65 5.23
N GLY A 82 -16.97 6.32 4.96
CA GLY A 82 -17.46 4.93 4.89
C GLY A 82 -17.12 4.20 3.60
N THR A 83 -16.71 4.91 2.53
CA THR A 83 -16.43 4.30 1.23
C THR A 83 -14.92 4.24 0.96
N MET A 84 -14.40 3.05 0.81
CA MET A 84 -13.01 2.81 0.48
C MET A 84 -12.76 3.09 -1.01
N ILE A 85 -11.78 3.95 -1.32
CA ILE A 85 -11.34 4.26 -2.69
C ILE A 85 -9.99 3.64 -3.03
N GLY A 86 -9.31 3.03 -2.08
CA GLY A 86 -7.99 2.42 -2.26
C GLY A 86 -7.45 1.84 -0.97
N THR A 87 -6.26 1.28 -1.04
CA THR A 87 -5.51 0.83 0.13
C THR A 87 -4.06 1.28 0.06
N ILE A 88 -3.43 1.46 1.22
CA ILE A 88 -2.01 1.69 1.38
C ILE A 88 -1.51 0.90 2.58
N CYS A 89 -0.30 0.33 2.49
CA CYS A 89 0.22 -0.52 3.56
C CYS A 89 1.74 -0.41 3.72
N PHE A 90 2.22 -0.78 4.90
CA PHE A 90 3.56 -1.28 5.11
C PHE A 90 3.51 -2.78 5.36
N TRP A 91 4.24 -3.52 4.56
CA TRP A 91 4.40 -4.96 4.64
C TRP A 91 5.88 -5.34 4.56
N ASN A 92 6.22 -6.62 4.69
CA ASN A 92 7.62 -7.07 4.75
C ASN A 92 8.45 -6.21 5.72
N ILE A 93 7.92 -6.05 6.94
CA ILE A 93 8.55 -5.22 7.97
C ILE A 93 9.72 -6.00 8.57
N LEU A 94 10.93 -5.55 8.26
CA LEU A 94 12.18 -6.11 8.77
C LEU A 94 12.58 -5.35 10.03
N LYS A 95 12.09 -5.82 11.19
CA LYS A 95 12.23 -5.12 12.48
C LYS A 95 13.69 -4.89 12.88
N ASP A 96 14.57 -5.85 12.61
CA ASP A 96 16.01 -5.74 12.92
C ASP A 96 16.74 -4.76 12.01
N HIS A 97 16.18 -4.48 10.83
CA HIS A 97 16.76 -3.58 9.85
C HIS A 97 16.05 -2.22 9.77
N TYR A 98 15.05 -1.98 10.64
CA TYR A 98 14.28 -0.73 10.67
C TYR A 98 13.72 -0.37 9.29
N ARG A 99 13.24 -1.36 8.51
CA ARG A 99 12.81 -1.23 7.13
C ARG A 99 11.45 -1.87 6.90
N ALA A 100 10.68 -1.26 5.99
CA ALA A 100 9.44 -1.82 5.49
C ALA A 100 9.29 -1.58 3.98
N GLU A 101 8.38 -2.32 3.35
CA GLU A 101 7.96 -2.06 1.99
C GLU A 101 6.61 -1.37 1.98
N ILE A 102 6.48 -0.32 1.13
CA ILE A 102 5.20 0.36 0.91
C ILE A 102 4.51 -0.26 -0.30
N GLY A 103 3.21 -0.51 -0.16
CA GLY A 103 2.35 -0.97 -1.25
C GLY A 103 1.03 -0.22 -1.26
N TYR A 104 0.45 0.02 -2.45
CA TYR A 104 -0.81 0.75 -2.57
C TYR A 104 -1.54 0.41 -3.85
N ILE A 105 -2.86 0.57 -3.81
CA ILE A 105 -3.78 0.53 -4.94
C ILE A 105 -4.83 1.61 -4.79
N LEU A 106 -5.34 2.12 -5.90
CA LEU A 106 -6.36 3.18 -5.92
C LEU A 106 -7.37 2.91 -7.02
N HIS A 107 -8.63 3.21 -6.74
CA HIS A 107 -9.72 3.13 -7.71
C HIS A 107 -9.43 4.06 -8.91
N PRO A 108 -9.63 3.60 -10.16
CA PRO A 108 -9.30 4.37 -11.36
C PRO A 108 -9.90 5.76 -11.43
N ASP A 109 -11.11 5.96 -10.92
CA ASP A 109 -11.79 7.26 -10.90
C ASP A 109 -11.05 8.34 -10.10
N PHE A 110 -10.10 7.94 -9.25
CA PHE A 110 -9.29 8.84 -8.42
C PHE A 110 -7.86 9.01 -8.92
N TRP A 111 -7.50 8.37 -10.05
CA TRP A 111 -6.17 8.53 -10.64
C TRP A 111 -5.95 9.94 -11.19
N GLY A 112 -4.70 10.36 -11.26
CA GLY A 112 -4.30 11.65 -11.79
C GLY A 112 -4.65 12.88 -10.93
N LYS A 113 -5.32 12.68 -9.78
CA LYS A 113 -5.79 13.76 -8.90
C LYS A 113 -4.88 14.03 -7.69
N GLY A 114 -3.71 13.40 -7.62
CA GLY A 114 -2.76 13.54 -6.51
C GLY A 114 -3.16 12.81 -5.21
N MET A 115 -4.26 12.05 -5.20
CA MET A 115 -4.76 11.35 -4.02
C MET A 115 -3.74 10.33 -3.49
N MET A 116 -3.18 9.49 -4.37
CA MET A 116 -2.18 8.51 -3.93
C MET A 116 -0.89 9.17 -3.43
N GLN A 117 -0.46 10.27 -4.04
CA GLN A 117 0.69 11.03 -3.56
C GLN A 117 0.47 11.56 -2.13
N GLU A 118 -0.75 12.05 -1.84
CA GLU A 118 -1.14 12.52 -0.51
C GLU A 118 -1.13 11.36 0.50
N ALA A 119 -1.70 10.20 0.15
CA ALA A 119 -1.71 9.02 1.00
C ALA A 119 -0.29 8.49 1.27
N VAL A 120 0.58 8.43 0.24
CA VAL A 120 1.98 7.97 0.39
C VAL A 120 2.75 8.90 1.32
N ARG A 121 2.61 10.23 1.19
CA ARG A 121 3.28 11.18 2.11
C ARG A 121 2.85 10.98 3.55
N ALA A 122 1.55 10.82 3.79
CA ALA A 122 1.01 10.58 5.12
C ALA A 122 1.50 9.26 5.73
N ALA A 123 1.51 8.19 4.93
CA ALA A 123 2.05 6.90 5.37
C ALA A 123 3.56 6.96 5.64
N VAL A 124 4.33 7.64 4.78
CA VAL A 124 5.79 7.84 4.97
C VAL A 124 6.07 8.58 6.26
N ASP A 125 5.34 9.68 6.52
CA ASP A 125 5.47 10.45 7.75
C ASP A 125 5.19 9.57 8.99
N PHE A 126 4.13 8.78 8.98
CA PHE A 126 3.84 7.80 10.01
C PHE A 126 4.96 6.74 10.14
N GLY A 127 5.45 6.21 9.02
CA GLY A 127 6.53 5.23 9.00
C GLY A 127 7.80 5.73 9.69
N PHE A 128 8.22 6.95 9.42
CA PHE A 128 9.42 7.53 10.01
C PHE A 128 9.19 8.02 11.45
N ASN A 129 8.08 8.71 11.70
CA ASN A 129 7.88 9.39 12.99
C ASN A 129 7.27 8.48 14.06
N GLU A 130 6.37 7.56 13.69
CA GLU A 130 5.71 6.69 14.66
C GLU A 130 6.32 5.28 14.68
N MET A 131 6.50 4.64 13.51
CA MET A 131 7.09 3.31 13.43
C MET A 131 8.61 3.33 13.63
N LYS A 132 9.28 4.51 13.55
CA LYS A 132 10.74 4.66 13.64
C LYS A 132 11.51 3.85 12.58
N LEU A 133 10.93 3.74 11.39
CA LEU A 133 11.64 3.15 10.25
C LEU A 133 12.86 4.02 9.90
N HIS A 134 13.94 3.37 9.49
CA HIS A 134 15.10 4.02 8.90
C HIS A 134 14.96 4.17 7.39
N SER A 135 14.31 3.19 6.75
CA SER A 135 14.10 3.21 5.31
C SER A 135 12.77 2.59 4.90
N ILE A 136 12.23 3.07 3.79
CA ILE A 136 11.03 2.56 3.15
C ILE A 136 11.37 2.19 1.71
N ALA A 137 11.06 0.96 1.30
CA ALA A 137 11.25 0.47 -0.06
C ALA A 137 9.93 0.43 -0.83
N GLY A 138 9.97 0.72 -2.12
CA GLY A 138 8.86 0.49 -3.05
C GLY A 138 9.35 -0.37 -4.22
N HIS A 139 8.76 -1.55 -4.40
CA HIS A 139 9.05 -2.43 -5.53
C HIS A 139 7.92 -2.33 -6.54
N ILE A 140 8.23 -1.93 -7.76
CA ILE A 140 7.21 -1.75 -8.80
C ILE A 140 7.63 -2.40 -10.12
N ASN A 141 6.65 -2.81 -10.91
CA ASN A 141 6.90 -3.10 -12.32
C ASN A 141 7.27 -1.78 -13.02
N PRO A 142 8.41 -1.70 -13.76
CA PRO A 142 8.85 -0.44 -14.41
C PRO A 142 7.86 0.09 -15.45
N GLN A 143 6.97 -0.75 -15.97
CA GLN A 143 5.88 -0.32 -16.87
C GLN A 143 4.78 0.44 -16.15
N ASN A 144 4.71 0.34 -14.81
CA ASN A 144 3.83 1.15 -13.98
C ASN A 144 4.42 2.55 -13.76
N VAL A 145 4.49 3.32 -14.83
CA VAL A 145 5.05 4.68 -14.83
C VAL A 145 4.35 5.59 -13.81
N ALA A 146 3.03 5.43 -13.65
CA ALA A 146 2.25 6.22 -12.69
C ALA A 146 2.73 6.00 -11.25
N SER A 147 3.00 4.75 -10.86
CA SER A 147 3.54 4.43 -9.53
C SER A 147 4.94 4.99 -9.33
N GLY A 148 5.81 4.90 -10.34
CA GLY A 148 7.14 5.51 -10.30
C GLY A 148 7.08 7.02 -10.05
N ILE A 149 6.22 7.75 -10.79
CA ILE A 149 6.03 9.19 -10.61
C ILE A 149 5.52 9.52 -9.19
N VAL A 150 4.62 8.72 -8.63
CA VAL A 150 4.12 8.91 -7.25
C VAL A 150 5.27 8.78 -6.26
N LEU A 151 6.07 7.72 -6.36
CA LEU A 151 7.22 7.50 -5.47
C LEU A 151 8.25 8.64 -5.59
N GLU A 152 8.65 9.02 -6.80
CA GLU A 152 9.60 10.11 -7.04
C GLU A 152 9.12 11.45 -6.47
N LYS A 153 7.83 11.79 -6.66
CA LYS A 153 7.21 13.00 -6.08
C LYS A 153 7.11 12.96 -4.56
N CYS A 154 7.20 11.79 -3.95
CA CYS A 154 7.28 11.60 -2.49
C CYS A 154 8.72 11.50 -1.98
N GLY A 155 9.72 11.74 -2.85
CA GLY A 155 11.13 11.79 -2.47
C GLY A 155 11.87 10.46 -2.56
N PHE A 156 11.23 9.39 -3.04
CA PHE A 156 11.92 8.14 -3.28
C PHE A 156 12.89 8.25 -4.46
N VAL A 157 14.01 7.56 -4.34
CA VAL A 157 15.04 7.47 -5.39
C VAL A 157 15.06 6.05 -5.92
N ARG A 158 15.09 5.88 -7.24
CA ARG A 158 15.27 4.56 -7.82
C ARG A 158 16.73 4.11 -7.66
N GLU A 159 16.97 3.10 -6.85
CA GLU A 159 18.30 2.60 -6.54
C GLU A 159 18.67 1.33 -7.28
N ALA A 160 17.68 0.53 -7.74
CA ALA A 160 17.95 -0.70 -8.45
C ALA A 160 16.94 -0.98 -9.57
N TYR A 161 17.39 -1.81 -10.50
CA TYR A 161 16.58 -2.36 -11.59
C TYR A 161 17.01 -3.79 -11.83
N PHE A 162 16.08 -4.73 -11.66
CA PHE A 162 16.32 -6.15 -11.87
C PHE A 162 15.55 -6.61 -13.11
N LYS A 163 16.24 -7.26 -14.04
CA LYS A 163 15.63 -7.82 -15.23
C LYS A 163 15.10 -9.21 -14.94
N GLU A 164 13.85 -9.44 -15.37
CA GLU A 164 13.20 -10.76 -15.35
C GLU A 164 13.28 -11.47 -14.00
N ASP A 165 13.25 -10.72 -12.89
CA ASP A 165 13.38 -11.25 -11.54
C ASP A 165 12.03 -11.68 -10.91
N PHE A 166 10.91 -11.36 -11.57
CA PHE A 166 9.58 -11.66 -11.09
C PHE A 166 8.78 -12.45 -12.13
N PHE A 167 8.37 -13.69 -11.77
CA PHE A 167 7.56 -14.55 -12.64
C PHE A 167 6.11 -14.58 -12.17
N PHE A 168 5.19 -14.13 -13.02
CA PHE A 168 3.76 -14.19 -12.74
C PHE A 168 2.95 -14.26 -14.04
N TRP A 169 1.81 -14.96 -14.02
CA TRP A 169 0.94 -15.21 -15.20
C TRP A 169 1.70 -15.74 -16.42
N GLY A 170 2.62 -16.68 -16.20
CA GLY A 170 3.37 -17.33 -17.27
C GLY A 170 4.41 -16.48 -17.98
N ARG A 171 4.76 -15.31 -17.43
CA ARG A 171 5.78 -14.40 -17.97
C ARG A 171 6.71 -13.86 -16.89
N PHE A 172 7.93 -13.58 -17.28
CA PHE A 172 8.86 -12.80 -16.48
C PHE A 172 8.60 -11.32 -16.64
N SER A 173 8.83 -10.56 -15.60
CA SER A 173 8.82 -9.11 -15.60
C SER A 173 9.98 -8.55 -14.79
N ASP A 174 10.33 -7.32 -15.11
CA ASP A 174 11.38 -6.58 -14.42
C ASP A 174 10.83 -5.95 -13.14
N THR A 175 11.72 -5.65 -12.20
CA THR A 175 11.41 -4.88 -10.99
C THR A 175 12.29 -3.63 -10.90
N ALA A 176 11.68 -2.48 -10.72
CA ALA A 176 12.33 -1.25 -10.30
C ALA A 176 12.18 -1.07 -8.80
N VAL A 177 13.28 -0.80 -8.11
CA VAL A 177 13.31 -0.66 -6.65
C VAL A 177 13.61 0.79 -6.29
N TYR A 178 12.72 1.36 -5.52
CA TYR A 178 12.79 2.72 -5.02
C TYR A 178 13.01 2.72 -3.51
N TYR A 179 13.84 3.62 -3.02
CA TYR A 179 14.12 3.78 -1.60
C TYR A 179 13.91 5.21 -1.14
N LEU A 180 13.45 5.34 0.10
CA LEU A 180 13.42 6.59 0.84
C LEU A 180 14.06 6.36 2.21
N LEU A 181 15.04 7.17 2.56
CA LEU A 181 15.70 7.16 3.86
C LEU A 181 15.13 8.26 4.74
N THR A 182 15.05 8.00 6.06
CA THR A 182 14.80 9.05 7.04
C THR A 182 15.95 10.06 7.00
N LYS A 183 15.61 11.34 7.16
CA LYS A 183 16.62 12.42 7.22
C LYS A 183 17.15 12.58 8.63
#